data_72ac5f596b5c9faf862eb6dd153b1342
#
_entry.id   72ac5f596b5c9faf862eb6dd153b1342
#
_cell.length_a   1.000
_cell.length_b   1.000
_cell.length_c   1.000
_cell.angle_alpha   90.00
_cell.angle_beta   90.00
_cell.angle_gamma   90.00
#
_symmetry.space_group_name_H-M   'P 1'
#
loop_
_entity.id
_entity.type
_entity.pdbx_description
1 polymer ?
#
loop_
_entity_poly.entity_id
_entity_poly.type
_entity_poly.pdbx_seq_one_letter_code
_entity_poly.pdbx_strand_id
1 'polypeptide(L)'
;MMTTPFHCRPLGCDDILLRMEELCDVLEDCVRGGASVSFMLPITRDVARGFWQGVAESVARGERALLIAEDAATGIIGTAQIILDQPPNQPHRADVAKVLVHQSARRQGVARLLMDKLDGIAKENGKTLLVLDTATGSDAEIFYARCGWQRVGEIPGYALMPDGTVTGTTIFYKNLTFRAI
;
A
#
# COMPACT_ATOMS: atom_id res chain seq x y z
N MET A 1 4.78 -27.97 -2.49
CA MET A 1 4.78 -26.52 -2.24
C MET A 1 4.28 -25.85 -3.52
N MET A 2 3.08 -25.28 -3.50
CA MET A 2 2.63 -24.45 -4.62
C MET A 2 3.46 -23.17 -4.59
N THR A 3 4.34 -22.99 -5.56
CA THR A 3 5.01 -21.71 -5.81
C THR A 3 3.94 -20.69 -6.13
N THR A 4 3.82 -19.63 -5.35
CA THR A 4 2.98 -18.48 -5.73
C THR A 4 3.46 -18.00 -7.09
N PRO A 5 2.57 -17.85 -8.08
CA PRO A 5 2.97 -17.44 -9.44
C PRO A 5 3.40 -15.96 -9.48
N PHE A 6 3.32 -15.25 -8.35
CA PHE A 6 3.56 -13.82 -8.24
C PHE A 6 4.93 -13.53 -7.65
N HIS A 7 5.59 -12.54 -8.22
CA HIS A 7 6.86 -12.02 -7.73
C HIS A 7 6.64 -10.67 -7.05
N CYS A 8 7.29 -10.47 -5.88
CA CYS A 8 7.19 -9.22 -5.13
C CYS A 8 8.58 -8.62 -4.94
N ARG A 9 8.75 -7.36 -5.36
CA ARG A 9 10.02 -6.62 -5.25
C ARG A 9 9.81 -5.12 -5.07
N PRO A 10 10.79 -4.40 -4.51
CA PRO A 10 10.77 -2.95 -4.53
C PRO A 10 11.07 -2.41 -5.95
N LEU A 11 10.58 -1.20 -6.23
CA LEU A 11 10.93 -0.41 -7.40
C LEU A 11 11.77 0.80 -7.02
N GLY A 12 12.85 1.05 -7.77
CA GLY A 12 13.57 2.32 -7.76
C GLY A 12 12.85 3.39 -8.59
N CYS A 13 13.32 4.63 -8.50
CA CYS A 13 12.75 5.77 -9.21
C CYS A 13 12.61 5.52 -10.72
N ASP A 14 13.69 5.09 -11.36
CA ASP A 14 13.72 4.87 -12.82
C ASP A 14 12.74 3.76 -13.24
N ASP A 15 12.66 2.67 -12.46
CA ASP A 15 11.71 1.59 -12.72
C ASP A 15 10.26 2.05 -12.56
N ILE A 16 9.96 2.94 -11.59
CA ILE A 16 8.63 3.53 -11.42
C ILE A 16 8.25 4.33 -12.67
N LEU A 17 9.16 5.16 -13.16
CA LEU A 17 8.93 5.97 -14.35
C LEU A 17 8.77 5.10 -15.61
N LEU A 18 9.57 4.06 -15.75
CA LEU A 18 9.49 3.11 -16.87
C LEU A 18 8.18 2.32 -16.89
N ARG A 19 7.66 1.97 -15.69
CA ARG A 19 6.44 1.16 -15.53
C ARG A 19 5.21 1.98 -15.15
N MET A 20 5.23 3.28 -15.46
CA MET A 20 4.19 4.25 -15.10
C MET A 20 2.79 3.82 -15.51
N GLU A 21 2.62 3.31 -16.73
CA GLU A 21 1.30 2.95 -17.24
C GLU A 21 0.68 1.77 -16.49
N GLU A 22 1.48 0.75 -16.17
CA GLU A 22 1.02 -0.39 -15.37
C GLU A 22 0.60 0.04 -13.95
N LEU A 23 1.36 0.93 -13.34
CA LEU A 23 1.04 1.48 -12.02
C LEU A 23 -0.24 2.30 -12.06
N CYS A 24 -0.45 3.08 -13.12
CA CYS A 24 -1.69 3.82 -13.34
C CYS A 24 -2.88 2.87 -13.51
N ASP A 25 -2.73 1.78 -14.27
CA ASP A 25 -3.78 0.80 -14.46
C ASP A 25 -4.24 0.21 -13.12
N VAL A 26 -3.31 -0.19 -12.26
CA VAL A 26 -3.64 -0.71 -10.91
C VAL A 26 -4.37 0.34 -10.06
N LEU A 27 -3.89 1.59 -10.04
CA LEU A 27 -4.52 2.65 -9.26
C LEU A 27 -5.93 2.95 -9.75
N GLU A 28 -6.11 3.17 -11.05
CA GLU A 28 -7.41 3.48 -11.63
C GLU A 28 -8.40 2.32 -11.44
N ASP A 29 -7.96 1.07 -11.65
CA ASP A 29 -8.78 -0.12 -11.42
C ASP A 29 -9.27 -0.19 -9.97
N CYS A 30 -8.38 0.02 -9.00
CA CYS A 30 -8.73 0.00 -7.59
C CYS A 30 -9.71 1.11 -7.21
N VAL A 31 -9.50 2.34 -7.69
CA VAL A 31 -10.40 3.47 -7.41
C VAL A 31 -11.77 3.25 -8.04
N ARG A 32 -11.82 2.79 -9.29
CA ARG A 32 -13.10 2.42 -9.97
C ARG A 32 -13.80 1.26 -9.25
N GLY A 33 -13.05 0.37 -8.65
CA GLY A 33 -13.54 -0.72 -7.81
C GLY A 33 -13.96 -0.30 -6.39
N GLY A 34 -13.96 1.00 -6.07
CA GLY A 34 -14.42 1.54 -4.80
C GLY A 34 -13.38 1.59 -3.68
N ALA A 35 -12.08 1.42 -3.98
CA ALA A 35 -11.03 1.53 -2.97
C ALA A 35 -10.90 2.98 -2.46
N SER A 36 -11.02 3.17 -1.15
CA SER A 36 -10.79 4.47 -0.49
C SER A 36 -9.29 4.68 -0.27
N VAL A 37 -8.64 5.31 -1.26
CA VAL A 37 -7.20 5.50 -1.29
C VAL A 37 -6.80 6.93 -1.65
N SER A 38 -7.58 7.89 -1.20
CA SER A 38 -7.41 9.34 -1.36
C SER A 38 -7.74 9.87 -2.76
N PHE A 39 -8.45 9.11 -3.59
CA PHE A 39 -8.88 9.54 -4.92
C PHE A 39 -10.40 9.47 -5.07
N MET A 40 -10.92 10.41 -5.88
CA MET A 40 -12.34 10.52 -6.18
C MET A 40 -12.61 10.10 -7.62
N LEU A 41 -13.84 9.66 -7.91
CA LEU A 41 -14.31 9.44 -9.26
C LEU A 41 -14.88 10.75 -9.86
N PRO A 42 -14.65 10.98 -11.17
CA PRO A 42 -13.85 10.16 -12.08
C PRO A 42 -12.35 10.38 -11.89
N ILE A 43 -11.58 9.31 -11.73
CA ILE A 43 -10.12 9.39 -11.77
C ILE A 43 -9.64 9.42 -13.23
N THR A 44 -8.71 10.33 -13.54
CA THR A 44 -8.10 10.44 -14.87
C THR A 44 -6.68 9.88 -14.88
N ARG A 45 -6.22 9.48 -16.07
CA ARG A 45 -4.85 9.00 -16.27
C ARG A 45 -3.80 10.05 -15.84
N ASP A 46 -4.05 11.32 -16.08
CA ASP A 46 -3.12 12.40 -15.71
C ASP A 46 -3.00 12.56 -14.19
N VAL A 47 -4.11 12.40 -13.45
CA VAL A 47 -4.10 12.39 -11.98
C VAL A 47 -3.29 11.19 -11.48
N ALA A 48 -3.49 10.01 -12.05
CA ALA A 48 -2.75 8.81 -11.68
C ALA A 48 -1.24 8.95 -11.97
N ARG A 49 -0.87 9.47 -13.15
CA ARG A 49 0.54 9.75 -13.51
C ARG A 49 1.19 10.74 -12.55
N GLY A 50 0.51 11.85 -12.26
CA GLY A 50 1.02 12.86 -11.31
C GLY A 50 1.28 12.28 -9.92
N PHE A 51 0.40 11.41 -9.45
CA PHE A 51 0.59 10.70 -8.18
C PHE A 51 1.84 9.80 -8.21
N TRP A 52 2.00 8.94 -9.23
CA TRP A 52 3.13 8.02 -9.31
C TRP A 52 4.46 8.74 -9.57
N GLN A 53 4.43 9.87 -10.28
CA GLN A 53 5.61 10.72 -10.43
C GLN A 53 6.08 11.25 -9.07
N GLY A 54 5.17 11.76 -8.24
CA GLY A 54 5.50 12.18 -6.86
C GLY A 54 6.02 11.02 -6.00
N VAL A 55 5.51 9.81 -6.21
CA VAL A 55 6.04 8.60 -5.54
C VAL A 55 7.46 8.31 -6.00
N ALA A 56 7.76 8.37 -7.32
CA ALA A 56 9.10 8.15 -7.86
C ALA A 56 10.12 9.13 -7.27
N GLU A 57 9.77 10.42 -7.21
CA GLU A 57 10.60 11.45 -6.59
C GLU A 57 10.86 11.20 -5.10
N SER A 58 9.83 10.80 -4.35
CA SER A 58 9.96 10.48 -2.92
C SER A 58 10.81 9.22 -2.68
N VAL A 59 10.71 8.22 -3.57
CA VAL A 59 11.60 7.03 -3.54
C VAL A 59 13.04 7.44 -3.83
N ALA A 60 13.28 8.32 -4.81
CA ALA A 60 14.62 8.83 -5.12
C ALA A 60 15.28 9.54 -3.92
N ARG A 61 14.49 10.23 -3.09
CA ARG A 61 14.99 10.89 -1.87
C ARG A 61 15.10 9.95 -0.66
N GLY A 62 14.74 8.66 -0.80
CA GLY A 62 14.75 7.70 0.32
C GLY A 62 13.65 7.90 1.36
N GLU A 63 12.65 8.71 1.08
CA GLU A 63 11.54 9.04 1.99
C GLU A 63 10.49 7.92 2.07
N ARG A 64 10.44 7.07 1.05
CA ARG A 64 9.55 5.91 0.99
C ARG A 64 10.13 4.77 0.16
N ALA A 65 9.55 3.58 0.33
CA ALA A 65 9.73 2.47 -0.59
C ALA A 65 8.39 2.10 -1.23
N LEU A 66 8.41 1.79 -2.52
CA LEU A 66 7.31 1.22 -3.27
C LEU A 66 7.60 -0.24 -3.56
N LEU A 67 6.69 -1.12 -3.13
CA LEU A 67 6.70 -2.53 -3.50
C LEU A 67 5.65 -2.78 -4.57
N ILE A 68 5.97 -3.68 -5.48
CA ILE A 68 5.00 -4.23 -6.42
C ILE A 68 4.89 -5.73 -6.25
N ALA A 69 3.72 -6.26 -6.60
CA ALA A 69 3.53 -7.65 -6.95
C ALA A 69 3.27 -7.71 -8.45
N GLU A 70 3.96 -8.61 -9.13
CA GLU A 70 3.82 -8.77 -10.58
C GLU A 70 3.61 -10.24 -10.95
N ASP A 71 2.85 -10.43 -12.00
CA ASP A 71 2.62 -11.70 -12.69
C ASP A 71 3.36 -11.69 -14.02
N ALA A 72 4.00 -12.80 -14.38
CA ALA A 72 4.83 -12.87 -15.59
C ALA A 72 4.06 -12.63 -16.89
N ALA A 73 2.75 -12.88 -16.90
CA ALA A 73 1.91 -12.73 -18.09
C ALA A 73 1.23 -11.38 -18.18
N THR A 74 0.87 -10.77 -17.02
CA THR A 74 0.01 -9.59 -16.96
C THR A 74 0.70 -8.34 -16.41
N GLY A 75 1.92 -8.44 -15.91
CA GLY A 75 2.68 -7.32 -15.37
C GLY A 75 2.32 -6.99 -13.91
N ILE A 76 2.31 -5.70 -13.54
CA ILE A 76 2.03 -5.27 -12.17
C ILE A 76 0.55 -5.49 -11.83
N ILE A 77 0.30 -6.25 -10.77
CA ILE A 77 -1.05 -6.60 -10.28
C ILE A 77 -1.34 -6.07 -8.88
N GLY A 78 -0.36 -5.50 -8.21
CA GLY A 78 -0.56 -4.90 -6.89
C GLY A 78 0.61 -4.06 -6.44
N THR A 79 0.35 -3.18 -5.48
CA THR A 79 1.34 -2.27 -4.87
C THR A 79 1.17 -2.22 -3.35
N ALA A 80 2.24 -1.86 -2.65
CA ALA A 80 2.20 -1.39 -1.27
C ALA A 80 3.31 -0.35 -1.08
N GLN A 81 3.05 0.67 -0.27
CA GLN A 81 4.04 1.70 0.06
C GLN A 81 4.32 1.71 1.55
N ILE A 82 5.58 1.98 1.90
CA ILE A 82 5.99 2.29 3.26
C ILE A 82 6.64 3.67 3.26
N ILE A 83 6.10 4.59 4.05
CA ILE A 83 6.59 5.96 4.20
C ILE A 83 7.57 5.97 5.36
N LEU A 84 8.85 6.11 5.03
CA LEU A 84 9.99 5.98 5.94
C LEU A 84 10.32 7.32 6.61
N ASP A 85 10.10 8.43 5.89
CA ASP A 85 10.32 9.78 6.42
C ASP A 85 9.23 10.12 7.43
N GLN A 86 9.67 10.39 8.65
CA GLN A 86 8.81 10.64 9.80
C GLN A 86 9.36 11.83 10.60
N PRO A 87 8.55 12.48 11.43
CA PRO A 87 9.03 13.52 12.33
C PRO A 87 10.25 13.08 13.15
N PRO A 88 11.18 14.00 13.49
CA PRO A 88 12.45 13.66 14.19
C PRO A 88 12.31 12.85 15.47
N ASN A 89 11.17 12.96 16.16
CA ASN A 89 10.86 12.19 17.37
C ASN A 89 10.22 10.82 17.11
N GLN A 90 10.05 10.43 15.83
CA GLN A 90 9.42 9.17 15.41
C GLN A 90 10.28 8.37 14.42
N PRO A 91 11.62 8.29 14.57
CA PRO A 91 12.51 7.66 13.58
C PRO A 91 12.26 6.16 13.46
N HIS A 92 11.71 5.54 14.50
CA HIS A 92 11.41 4.11 14.60
C HIS A 92 10.06 3.72 13.97
N ARG A 93 9.25 4.69 13.54
CA ARG A 93 7.91 4.48 12.99
C ARG A 93 7.90 4.60 11.45
N ALA A 94 6.99 3.94 10.80
CA ALA A 94 6.65 4.18 9.40
C ALA A 94 5.14 4.03 9.18
N ASP A 95 4.63 4.68 8.13
CA ASP A 95 3.24 4.55 7.70
C ASP A 95 3.15 3.63 6.49
N VAL A 96 2.17 2.73 6.50
CA VAL A 96 1.85 1.87 5.35
C VAL A 96 0.68 2.48 4.60
N ALA A 97 0.81 2.60 3.30
CA ALA A 97 -0.20 3.22 2.45
C ALA A 97 -0.30 2.54 1.08
N LYS A 98 -1.41 2.80 0.40
CA LYS A 98 -1.62 2.36 -0.99
C LYS A 98 -1.36 0.87 -1.21
N VAL A 99 -1.90 0.04 -0.30
CA VAL A 99 -1.99 -1.40 -0.51
C VAL A 99 -3.11 -1.65 -1.50
N LEU A 100 -2.74 -1.84 -2.76
CA LEU A 100 -3.64 -1.97 -3.89
C LEU A 100 -3.47 -3.34 -4.53
N VAL A 101 -4.57 -3.98 -4.90
CA VAL A 101 -4.56 -5.20 -5.71
C VAL A 101 -5.59 -5.04 -6.82
N HIS A 102 -5.12 -5.16 -8.07
CA HIS A 102 -5.97 -5.14 -9.25
C HIS A 102 -7.11 -6.14 -9.11
N GLN A 103 -8.33 -5.78 -9.51
CA GLN A 103 -9.54 -6.59 -9.27
C GLN A 103 -9.39 -8.03 -9.78
N SER A 104 -8.72 -8.22 -10.93
CA SER A 104 -8.47 -9.55 -11.52
C SER A 104 -7.56 -10.46 -10.67
N ALA A 105 -6.75 -9.89 -9.76
CA ALA A 105 -5.79 -10.62 -8.92
C ALA A 105 -6.20 -10.70 -7.45
N ARG A 106 -7.39 -10.22 -7.10
CA ARG A 106 -7.91 -10.28 -5.72
C ARG A 106 -8.16 -11.71 -5.27
N ARG A 107 -8.09 -11.93 -3.94
CA ARG A 107 -8.31 -13.23 -3.27
C ARG A 107 -7.33 -14.34 -3.69
N GLN A 108 -6.21 -13.98 -4.29
CA GLN A 108 -5.13 -14.90 -4.72
C GLN A 108 -3.87 -14.78 -3.84
N GLY A 109 -3.95 -14.10 -2.71
CA GLY A 109 -2.84 -13.96 -1.77
C GLY A 109 -1.88 -12.78 -2.05
N VAL A 110 -2.13 -11.98 -3.09
CA VAL A 110 -1.25 -10.86 -3.51
C VAL A 110 -1.04 -9.84 -2.40
N ALA A 111 -2.11 -9.39 -1.75
CA ALA A 111 -1.99 -8.43 -0.64
C ALA A 111 -1.17 -8.99 0.53
N ARG A 112 -1.31 -10.29 0.85
CA ARG A 112 -0.54 -10.95 1.90
C ARG A 112 0.95 -10.98 1.56
N LEU A 113 1.29 -11.34 0.31
CA LEU A 113 2.65 -11.34 -0.18
C LEU A 113 3.31 -9.96 -0.07
N LEU A 114 2.59 -8.90 -0.46
CA LEU A 114 3.05 -7.52 -0.34
C LEU A 114 3.32 -7.15 1.13
N MET A 115 2.39 -7.46 2.04
CA MET A 115 2.53 -7.12 3.46
C MET A 115 3.67 -7.88 4.13
N ASP A 116 3.85 -9.17 3.83
CA ASP A 116 4.95 -9.97 4.38
C ASP A 116 6.32 -9.43 3.91
N LYS A 117 6.42 -9.00 2.64
CA LYS A 117 7.65 -8.38 2.10
C LYS A 117 7.90 -7.01 2.70
N LEU A 118 6.86 -6.21 2.91
CA LEU A 118 6.93 -4.88 3.50
C LEU A 118 7.47 -4.91 4.94
N ASP A 119 7.09 -5.89 5.74
CA ASP A 119 7.63 -6.08 7.10
C ASP A 119 9.17 -6.24 7.08
N GLY A 120 9.70 -6.94 6.07
CA GLY A 120 11.15 -7.09 5.87
C GLY A 120 11.82 -5.75 5.58
N ILE A 121 11.30 -5.00 4.61
CA ILE A 121 11.83 -3.67 4.24
C ILE A 121 11.76 -2.70 5.41
N ALA A 122 10.68 -2.72 6.18
CA ALA A 122 10.56 -1.90 7.38
C ALA A 122 11.69 -2.18 8.38
N LYS A 123 11.97 -3.46 8.65
CA LYS A 123 13.06 -3.88 9.55
C LYS A 123 14.45 -3.48 9.03
N GLU A 124 14.70 -3.66 7.73
CA GLU A 124 15.94 -3.24 7.08
C GLU A 124 16.20 -1.74 7.23
N ASN A 125 15.12 -0.93 7.35
CA ASN A 125 15.16 0.51 7.57
C ASN A 125 15.02 0.91 9.05
N GLY A 126 15.24 -0.03 9.99
CA GLY A 126 15.23 0.24 11.44
C GLY A 126 13.86 0.58 12.02
N LYS A 127 12.78 0.25 11.33
CA LYS A 127 11.41 0.53 11.80
C LYS A 127 10.92 -0.58 12.71
N THR A 128 10.43 -0.20 13.88
CA THR A 128 9.89 -1.14 14.89
C THR A 128 8.37 -1.03 15.04
N LEU A 129 7.77 0.04 14.52
CA LEU A 129 6.35 0.31 14.60
C LEU A 129 5.82 0.72 13.22
N LEU A 130 4.80 0.02 12.75
CA LEU A 130 4.04 0.39 11.56
C LEU A 130 2.64 0.86 11.94
N VAL A 131 2.14 1.86 11.21
CA VAL A 131 0.78 2.40 11.35
C VAL A 131 0.13 2.42 9.97
N LEU A 132 -1.16 2.14 9.92
CA LEU A 132 -2.00 2.37 8.75
C LEU A 132 -3.42 2.75 9.18
N ASP A 133 -4.16 3.29 8.24
CA ASP A 133 -5.60 3.44 8.36
C ASP A 133 -6.31 2.90 7.10
N THR A 134 -7.57 2.53 7.27
CA THR A 134 -8.40 2.01 6.18
C THR A 134 -9.87 2.37 6.40
N ALA A 135 -10.66 2.41 5.32
CA ALA A 135 -12.08 2.68 5.42
C ALA A 135 -12.78 1.67 6.35
N THR A 136 -13.51 2.19 7.32
CA THR A 136 -14.26 1.38 8.29
C THR A 136 -15.29 0.50 7.58
N GLY A 137 -15.40 -0.76 7.99
CA GLY A 137 -16.33 -1.75 7.42
C GLY A 137 -15.89 -2.33 6.08
N SER A 138 -14.68 -2.01 5.59
CA SER A 138 -14.16 -2.55 4.33
C SER A 138 -13.57 -3.96 4.48
N ASP A 139 -13.45 -4.68 3.36
CA ASP A 139 -12.72 -5.96 3.31
C ASP A 139 -11.27 -5.81 3.76
N ALA A 140 -10.67 -4.63 3.54
CA ALA A 140 -9.31 -4.33 3.98
C ALA A 140 -9.18 -4.30 5.51
N GLU A 141 -10.18 -3.80 6.23
CA GLU A 141 -10.19 -3.82 7.70
C GLU A 141 -10.09 -5.25 8.24
N ILE A 142 -10.88 -6.18 7.66
CA ILE A 142 -10.84 -7.60 8.00
C ILE A 142 -9.48 -8.22 7.64
N PHE A 143 -8.93 -7.85 6.49
CA PHE A 143 -7.64 -8.35 6.01
C PHE A 143 -6.50 -7.97 6.95
N TYR A 144 -6.40 -6.70 7.38
CA TYR A 144 -5.34 -6.26 8.28
C TYR A 144 -5.38 -6.95 9.63
N ALA A 145 -6.56 -7.13 10.22
CA ALA A 145 -6.71 -7.91 11.45
C ALA A 145 -6.17 -9.34 11.29
N ARG A 146 -6.41 -10.00 10.15
CA ARG A 146 -5.88 -11.34 9.84
C ARG A 146 -4.37 -11.35 9.55
N CYS A 147 -3.78 -10.20 9.21
CA CYS A 147 -2.33 -10.04 9.02
C CYS A 147 -1.58 -9.70 10.32
N GLY A 148 -2.23 -9.79 11.48
CA GLY A 148 -1.64 -9.55 12.78
C GLY A 148 -1.52 -8.08 13.17
N TRP A 149 -2.23 -7.19 12.46
CA TRP A 149 -2.35 -5.79 12.85
C TRP A 149 -3.34 -5.63 14.00
N GLN A 150 -3.04 -4.72 14.91
CA GLN A 150 -3.87 -4.43 16.08
C GLN A 150 -4.71 -3.19 15.82
N ARG A 151 -6.02 -3.32 16.02
CA ARG A 151 -6.97 -2.21 15.86
C ARG A 151 -6.82 -1.24 17.03
N VAL A 152 -6.62 0.04 16.71
CA VAL A 152 -6.61 1.13 17.71
C VAL A 152 -8.04 1.62 17.97
N GLY A 153 -8.75 2.00 16.91
CA GLY A 153 -10.07 2.58 16.98
C GLY A 153 -10.53 3.13 15.64
N GLU A 154 -11.65 3.79 15.66
CA GLU A 154 -12.31 4.39 14.51
C GLU A 154 -12.47 5.90 14.70
N ILE A 155 -12.31 6.66 13.60
CA ILE A 155 -12.69 8.06 13.51
C ILE A 155 -13.87 8.15 12.54
N PRO A 156 -15.08 8.46 13.01
CA PRO A 156 -16.25 8.55 12.14
C PRO A 156 -16.18 9.78 11.22
N GLY A 157 -16.74 9.65 10.01
CA GLY A 157 -16.85 10.77 9.08
C GLY A 157 -15.50 11.30 8.57
N TYR A 158 -14.48 10.47 8.54
CA TYR A 158 -13.09 10.87 8.28
C TYR A 158 -12.79 11.21 6.83
N ALA A 159 -13.36 10.49 5.89
CA ALA A 159 -13.06 10.64 4.47
C ALA A 159 -14.29 10.41 3.59
N LEU A 160 -14.14 10.64 2.31
CA LEU A 160 -15.09 10.26 1.29
C LEU A 160 -14.61 8.99 0.56
N MET A 161 -15.55 8.11 0.30
CA MET A 161 -15.36 7.04 -0.69
C MET A 161 -15.24 7.66 -2.10
N PRO A 162 -14.72 6.94 -3.10
CA PRO A 162 -14.60 7.47 -4.47
C PRO A 162 -15.90 8.01 -5.07
N ASP A 163 -17.05 7.53 -4.64
CA ASP A 163 -18.38 7.94 -5.08
C ASP A 163 -18.95 9.14 -4.30
N GLY A 164 -18.20 9.68 -3.33
CA GLY A 164 -18.62 10.80 -2.48
C GLY A 164 -19.34 10.41 -1.18
N THR A 165 -19.56 9.14 -0.92
CA THR A 165 -20.16 8.67 0.35
C THR A 165 -19.18 8.89 1.50
N VAL A 166 -19.67 9.47 2.60
CA VAL A 166 -18.87 9.68 3.82
C VAL A 166 -18.59 8.34 4.51
N THR A 167 -17.34 8.13 4.90
CA THR A 167 -16.90 6.93 5.64
C THR A 167 -16.02 7.28 6.83
N GLY A 168 -16.01 6.42 7.84
CA GLY A 168 -15.01 6.46 8.90
C GLY A 168 -13.69 5.85 8.45
N THR A 169 -12.65 6.06 9.24
CA THR A 169 -11.39 5.33 9.10
C THR A 169 -11.09 4.53 10.35
N THR A 170 -10.61 3.31 10.17
CA THR A 170 -10.11 2.46 11.27
C THR A 170 -8.59 2.47 11.25
N ILE A 171 -8.00 2.83 12.40
CA ILE A 171 -6.56 2.91 12.58
C ILE A 171 -6.04 1.59 13.13
N PHE A 172 -4.93 1.11 12.54
CA PHE A 172 -4.21 -0.08 12.95
C PHE A 172 -2.74 0.21 13.19
N TYR A 173 -2.12 -0.59 14.04
CA TYR A 173 -0.68 -0.61 14.21
C TYR A 173 -0.13 -2.03 14.25
N LYS A 174 1.16 -2.17 14.00
CA LYS A 174 1.88 -3.43 14.10
C LYS A 174 3.27 -3.19 14.68
N ASN A 175 3.58 -3.86 15.79
CA ASN A 175 4.94 -3.90 16.32
C ASN A 175 5.74 -4.96 15.55
N LEU A 176 6.92 -4.57 15.07
CA LEU A 176 7.84 -5.47 14.42
C LEU A 176 8.84 -5.99 15.45
N THR A 177 8.78 -7.29 15.73
CA THR A 177 9.78 -7.94 16.57
C THR A 177 11.05 -8.20 15.76
N PHE A 178 12.20 -7.72 16.25
CA PHE A 178 13.49 -8.18 15.78
C PHE A 178 13.76 -9.53 16.42
N ARG A 179 14.02 -10.57 15.62
CA ARG A 179 14.60 -11.79 16.18
C ARG A 179 15.98 -11.40 16.75
N ALA A 180 16.19 -11.57 18.04
CA ALA A 180 17.54 -11.55 18.60
C ALA A 180 18.34 -12.64 17.86
N ILE A 181 19.49 -12.23 17.30
CA ILE A 181 20.45 -13.14 16.66
C ILE A 181 21.12 -13.94 17.76
#